data_452847c7bc0ec7de4630c24504532df5
#
_entry.id   452847c7bc0ec7de4630c24504532df5
#
_cell.length_a   1.000
_cell.length_b   1.000
_cell.length_c   1.000
_cell.angle_alpha   90.00
_cell.angle_beta   90.00
_cell.angle_gamma   90.00
#
_symmetry.space_group_name_H-M   'P 1'
#
loop_
_entity.id
_entity.type
_entity.pdbx_description
1 polymer ?
#
loop_
_entity_poly.entity_id
_entity_poly.type
_entity_poly.pdbx_seq_one_letter_code
_entity_poly.pdbx_strand_id
1 'polypeptide(L)'
;MMFLCIASKLISKSEGLFVDLNSISPSQLALRLHQQIPRKDPRLIQIIIDQTSDKSGKKLQISKNFIGGWLPNGLFLTSAGVDKIDAGTAIVLPKNCDEIAKRISDDIFDQLKVRVAIIITDSDGRIDKKGATQVAIGLYGVSGLRKSQYQDKTNVETICDMLAASAGLLMVQKGKMLPIVKVHGIDYVFDKFATIRDAVN
;
A
#
# COMPACT_ATOMS: atom_id res chain seq x y z
N MET A 1 8.27 -5.42 -22.33
CA MET A 1 8.75 -5.32 -20.92
C MET A 1 7.70 -5.88 -19.97
N MET A 2 8.05 -6.13 -18.71
CA MET A 2 7.20 -6.87 -17.77
C MET A 2 7.25 -6.21 -16.39
N PHE A 3 6.08 -6.08 -15.75
CA PHE A 3 5.95 -5.67 -14.36
C PHE A 3 5.46 -6.85 -13.52
N LEU A 4 5.93 -6.95 -12.29
CA LEU A 4 5.32 -7.78 -11.27
C LEU A 4 4.68 -6.88 -10.20
N CYS A 5 3.38 -7.02 -10.06
CA CYS A 5 2.64 -6.40 -8.97
C CYS A 5 2.51 -7.43 -7.83
N ILE A 6 2.93 -7.07 -6.63
CA ILE A 6 3.01 -7.96 -5.47
C ILE A 6 2.19 -7.36 -4.34
N ALA A 7 1.25 -8.13 -3.81
CA ALA A 7 0.43 -7.70 -2.68
C ALA A 7 1.29 -7.50 -1.42
N SER A 8 1.16 -6.36 -0.77
CA SER A 8 1.84 -6.00 0.48
C SER A 8 1.68 -7.05 1.56
N LYS A 9 0.51 -7.63 1.66
CA LYS A 9 0.20 -8.67 2.65
C LYS A 9 1.05 -9.94 2.50
N LEU A 10 1.46 -10.30 1.28
CA LEU A 10 2.39 -11.42 1.06
C LEU A 10 3.73 -11.08 1.70
N ILE A 11 4.25 -9.87 1.46
CA ILE A 11 5.52 -9.39 2.00
C ILE A 11 5.43 -9.27 3.53
N SER A 12 4.37 -8.63 4.04
CA SER A 12 4.17 -8.51 5.49
C SER A 12 4.17 -9.85 6.21
N LYS A 13 3.55 -10.86 5.60
CA LYS A 13 3.56 -12.23 6.14
C LYS A 13 4.94 -12.87 6.08
N SER A 14 5.67 -12.71 4.98
CA SER A 14 7.03 -13.27 4.83
C SER A 14 8.04 -12.63 5.79
N GLU A 15 7.82 -11.37 6.16
CA GLU A 15 8.64 -10.63 7.12
C GLU A 15 8.14 -10.74 8.57
N GLY A 16 7.05 -11.50 8.81
CA GLY A 16 6.52 -11.73 10.16
C GLY A 16 5.93 -10.47 10.82
N LEU A 17 5.41 -9.52 10.05
CA LEU A 17 4.89 -8.24 10.55
C LEU A 17 3.52 -8.38 11.21
N PHE A 18 3.38 -9.39 12.04
CA PHE A 18 2.17 -9.63 12.83
C PHE A 18 2.23 -8.86 14.15
N VAL A 19 1.05 -8.41 14.60
CA VAL A 19 0.87 -7.72 15.88
C VAL A 19 -0.19 -8.49 16.70
N ASP A 20 0.18 -8.93 17.89
CA ASP A 20 -0.77 -9.51 18.84
C ASP A 20 -1.63 -8.40 19.45
N LEU A 21 -2.93 -8.43 19.16
CA LEU A 21 -3.88 -7.45 19.68
C LEU A 21 -4.00 -7.52 21.21
N ASN A 22 -3.70 -8.67 21.83
CA ASN A 22 -3.77 -8.81 23.30
C ASN A 22 -2.62 -8.04 23.99
N SER A 23 -1.53 -7.76 23.30
CA SER A 23 -0.43 -6.95 23.82
C SER A 23 -0.68 -5.44 23.69
N ILE A 24 -1.75 -5.00 22.99
CA ILE A 24 -2.02 -3.60 22.73
C ILE A 24 -2.93 -3.01 23.79
N SER A 25 -2.45 -1.96 24.47
CA SER A 25 -3.24 -1.13 25.38
C SER A 25 -3.69 0.15 24.65
N PRO A 26 -5.00 0.31 24.34
CA PRO A 26 -5.49 1.48 23.65
C PRO A 26 -5.31 2.76 24.48
N SER A 27 -4.79 3.82 23.86
CA SER A 27 -4.72 5.16 24.45
C SER A 27 -6.10 5.79 24.60
N GLN A 28 -6.20 6.87 25.40
CA GLN A 28 -7.42 7.66 25.51
C GLN A 28 -7.89 8.20 24.15
N LEU A 29 -6.95 8.49 23.23
CA LEU A 29 -7.28 8.90 21.87
C LEU A 29 -7.94 7.74 21.11
N ALA A 30 -7.37 6.55 21.15
CA ALA A 30 -7.93 5.36 20.47
C ALA A 30 -9.34 5.03 20.99
N LEU A 31 -9.58 5.16 22.30
CA LEU A 31 -10.89 4.95 22.92
C LEU A 31 -11.92 5.99 22.45
N ARG A 32 -11.54 7.29 22.40
CA ARG A 32 -12.42 8.35 21.87
C ARG A 32 -12.75 8.13 20.39
N LEU A 33 -11.78 7.71 19.57
CA LEU A 33 -12.00 7.42 18.15
C LEU A 33 -12.89 6.19 17.95
N HIS A 34 -12.77 5.18 18.83
CA HIS A 34 -13.67 4.02 18.83
C HIS A 34 -15.13 4.42 18.97
N GLN A 35 -15.46 5.43 19.80
CA GLN A 35 -16.84 5.93 19.92
C GLN A 35 -17.41 6.45 18.59
N GLN A 36 -16.56 6.99 17.71
CA GLN A 36 -16.96 7.47 16.37
C GLN A 36 -17.04 6.33 15.35
N ILE A 37 -16.27 5.24 15.56
CA ILE A 37 -16.22 4.08 14.67
C ILE A 37 -16.38 2.79 15.51
N PRO A 38 -17.56 2.50 16.08
CA PRO A 38 -17.74 1.40 17.03
C PRO A 38 -17.45 0.01 16.47
N ARG A 39 -17.54 -0.16 15.13
CA ARG A 39 -17.23 -1.42 14.44
C ARG A 39 -15.74 -1.78 14.45
N LYS A 40 -14.84 -0.82 14.71
CA LYS A 40 -13.40 -1.04 14.68
C LYS A 40 -12.86 -1.18 16.10
N ASP A 41 -12.21 -2.30 16.37
CA ASP A 41 -11.59 -2.60 17.67
C ASP A 41 -10.65 -1.44 18.09
N PRO A 42 -10.74 -0.92 19.32
CA PRO A 42 -9.87 0.20 19.77
C PRO A 42 -8.39 -0.15 19.76
N ARG A 43 -8.02 -1.42 19.88
CA ARG A 43 -6.63 -1.89 19.74
C ARG A 43 -6.12 -1.72 18.31
N LEU A 44 -6.98 -2.01 17.30
CA LEU A 44 -6.66 -1.72 15.90
C LEU A 44 -6.52 -0.22 15.64
N ILE A 45 -7.37 0.61 16.25
CA ILE A 45 -7.27 2.08 16.14
C ILE A 45 -5.93 2.54 16.72
N GLN A 46 -5.48 1.95 17.83
CA GLN A 46 -4.16 2.27 18.40
C GLN A 46 -3.04 1.95 17.40
N ILE A 47 -3.04 0.76 16.82
CA ILE A 47 -2.03 0.38 15.81
C ILE A 47 -2.09 1.34 14.61
N ILE A 48 -3.27 1.73 14.13
CA ILE A 48 -3.43 2.71 13.06
C ILE A 48 -2.76 4.04 13.42
N ILE A 49 -2.99 4.56 14.63
CA ILE A 49 -2.33 5.76 15.13
C ILE A 49 -0.80 5.57 15.10
N ASP A 50 -0.33 4.40 15.56
CA ASP A 50 1.10 4.07 15.63
C ASP A 50 1.76 3.92 14.26
N GLN A 51 1.03 3.62 13.21
CA GLN A 51 1.55 3.58 11.83
C GLN A 51 1.59 4.95 11.16
N THR A 52 0.81 5.94 11.65
CA THR A 52 0.77 7.27 11.03
C THR A 52 1.98 8.13 11.36
N SER A 53 2.22 9.15 10.53
CA SER A 53 3.27 10.16 10.75
C SER A 53 2.97 11.09 11.94
N ASP A 54 1.71 11.16 12.38
CA ASP A 54 1.25 12.03 13.47
C ASP A 54 0.46 11.23 14.51
N LYS A 55 1.06 11.03 15.67
CA LYS A 55 0.46 10.28 16.78
C LYS A 55 -0.64 11.05 17.53
N SER A 56 -0.81 12.34 17.26
CA SER A 56 -1.87 13.16 17.88
C SER A 56 -3.26 12.86 17.31
N GLY A 57 -3.33 12.17 16.19
CA GLY A 57 -4.57 11.86 15.45
C GLY A 57 -5.11 13.01 14.60
N LYS A 58 -4.47 14.19 14.59
CA LYS A 58 -4.92 15.35 13.80
C LYS A 58 -4.90 15.10 12.28
N LYS A 59 -4.02 14.22 11.83
CA LYS A 59 -3.89 13.83 10.42
C LYS A 59 -4.68 12.57 10.05
N LEU A 60 -5.51 12.05 10.94
CA LEU A 60 -6.46 11.00 10.62
C LEU A 60 -7.70 11.59 9.95
N GLN A 61 -8.17 10.96 8.90
CA GLN A 61 -9.48 11.22 8.30
C GLN A 61 -10.46 10.16 8.79
N ILE A 62 -11.56 10.60 9.40
CA ILE A 62 -12.52 9.73 10.05
C ILE A 62 -13.92 10.06 9.56
N SER A 63 -14.68 9.03 9.22
CA SER A 63 -16.12 9.08 9.02
C SER A 63 -16.77 7.83 9.59
N LYS A 64 -18.11 7.74 9.57
CA LYS A 64 -18.89 6.63 10.18
C LYS A 64 -18.35 5.22 9.87
N ASN A 65 -17.76 5.04 8.69
CA ASN A 65 -17.29 3.73 8.22
C ASN A 65 -15.85 3.74 7.69
N PHE A 66 -15.13 4.81 7.89
CA PHE A 66 -13.81 5.04 7.31
C PHE A 66 -12.86 5.63 8.34
N ILE A 67 -11.65 5.13 8.38
CA ILE A 67 -10.49 5.73 9.02
C ILE A 67 -9.32 5.60 8.07
N GLY A 68 -8.68 6.69 7.76
CA GLY A 68 -7.46 6.73 6.96
C GLY A 68 -6.40 7.58 7.64
N GLY A 69 -5.15 7.35 7.33
CA GLY A 69 -4.03 8.07 7.92
C GLY A 69 -2.84 8.22 7.00
N TRP A 70 -2.10 9.30 7.18
CA TRP A 70 -0.87 9.59 6.47
C TRP A 70 0.30 8.82 7.07
N LEU A 71 0.94 8.00 6.26
CA LEU A 71 2.15 7.25 6.62
C LEU A 71 3.39 8.17 6.62
N PRO A 72 4.49 7.76 7.27
CA PRO A 72 5.74 8.54 7.27
C PRO A 72 6.34 8.80 5.88
N ASN A 73 6.08 7.91 4.90
CA ASN A 73 6.53 8.08 3.52
C ASN A 73 5.64 9.03 2.69
N GLY A 74 4.60 9.61 3.28
CA GLY A 74 3.70 10.56 2.63
C GLY A 74 2.48 9.94 1.94
N LEU A 75 2.33 8.61 1.93
CA LEU A 75 1.13 7.97 1.43
C LEU A 75 -0.03 8.12 2.43
N PHE A 76 -1.22 8.32 1.91
CA PHE A 76 -2.45 8.25 2.68
C PHE A 76 -3.15 6.92 2.39
N LEU A 77 -3.40 6.11 3.43
CA LEU A 77 -4.05 4.81 3.27
C LEU A 77 -5.18 4.60 4.27
N THR A 78 -6.19 3.87 3.82
CA THR A 78 -7.27 3.36 4.68
C THR A 78 -6.66 2.50 5.78
N SER A 79 -7.08 2.76 7.02
CA SER A 79 -6.55 2.08 8.21
C SER A 79 -5.02 2.19 8.35
N ALA A 80 -4.38 3.16 7.68
CA ALA A 80 -2.91 3.26 7.59
C ALA A 80 -2.25 1.92 7.20
N GLY A 81 -2.92 1.13 6.35
CA GLY A 81 -2.47 -0.18 5.91
C GLY A 81 -2.53 -1.29 6.97
N VAL A 82 -3.23 -1.07 8.07
CA VAL A 82 -3.40 -2.09 9.13
C VAL A 82 -4.59 -2.99 8.81
N ASP A 83 -4.33 -4.28 8.70
CA ASP A 83 -5.35 -5.30 8.46
C ASP A 83 -5.53 -6.22 9.68
N LYS A 84 -6.78 -6.56 9.98
CA LYS A 84 -7.11 -7.61 10.94
C LYS A 84 -7.07 -8.98 10.26
N ILE A 85 -6.28 -9.91 10.81
CA ILE A 85 -6.18 -11.29 10.31
C ILE A 85 -7.26 -12.16 10.95
N ASP A 86 -7.33 -12.12 12.29
CA ASP A 86 -8.29 -12.86 13.11
C ASP A 86 -8.69 -12.08 14.36
N ALA A 87 -9.30 -12.74 15.34
CA ALA A 87 -9.76 -12.09 16.57
C ALA A 87 -8.62 -11.49 17.42
N GLY A 88 -7.43 -12.10 17.38
CA GLY A 88 -6.27 -11.72 18.20
C GLY A 88 -5.12 -11.10 17.44
N THR A 89 -5.14 -11.11 16.09
CA THR A 89 -3.95 -10.77 15.29
C THR A 89 -4.26 -9.71 14.26
N ALA A 90 -3.40 -8.70 14.19
CA ALA A 90 -3.32 -7.75 13.09
C ALA A 90 -2.02 -7.94 12.29
N ILE A 91 -1.95 -7.34 11.12
CA ILE A 91 -0.74 -7.27 10.30
C ILE A 91 -0.56 -5.83 9.82
N VAL A 92 0.68 -5.38 9.78
CA VAL A 92 1.05 -4.02 9.34
C VAL A 92 1.85 -4.06 8.05
N LEU A 93 1.92 -2.93 7.36
CA LEU A 93 2.68 -2.81 6.11
C LEU A 93 4.20 -2.87 6.35
N PRO A 94 4.97 -3.34 5.36
CA PRO A 94 6.41 -3.18 5.34
C PRO A 94 6.79 -1.70 5.29
N LYS A 95 7.88 -1.31 5.96
CA LYS A 95 8.27 0.11 6.07
C LYS A 95 8.92 0.65 4.80
N ASN A 96 9.80 -0.12 4.17
CA ASN A 96 10.65 0.30 3.05
C ASN A 96 10.28 -0.46 1.77
N CYS A 97 9.07 -0.21 1.26
CA CYS A 97 8.55 -0.96 0.12
C CYS A 97 9.39 -0.80 -1.15
N ASP A 98 10.01 0.36 -1.40
CA ASP A 98 10.90 0.56 -2.55
C ASP A 98 12.17 -0.30 -2.45
N GLU A 99 12.78 -0.38 -1.27
CA GLU A 99 13.95 -1.24 -1.04
C GLU A 99 13.62 -2.72 -1.18
N ILE A 100 12.43 -3.12 -0.73
CA ILE A 100 11.95 -4.49 -0.91
C ILE A 100 11.70 -4.78 -2.39
N ALA A 101 11.07 -3.85 -3.12
CA ALA A 101 10.87 -3.96 -4.56
C ALA A 101 12.19 -4.09 -5.31
N LYS A 102 13.20 -3.29 -4.91
CA LYS A 102 14.56 -3.36 -5.46
C LYS A 102 15.19 -4.74 -5.22
N ARG A 103 15.18 -5.22 -3.97
CA ARG A 103 15.74 -6.52 -3.60
C ARG A 103 15.12 -7.65 -4.43
N ILE A 104 13.79 -7.67 -4.56
CA ILE A 104 13.09 -8.69 -5.36
C ILE A 104 13.50 -8.61 -6.85
N SER A 105 13.60 -7.39 -7.42
CA SER A 105 14.04 -7.22 -8.80
C SER A 105 15.50 -7.68 -9.02
N ASP A 106 16.38 -7.39 -8.08
CA ASP A 106 17.79 -7.79 -8.14
C ASP A 106 17.93 -9.32 -7.98
N ASP A 107 17.22 -9.93 -7.05
CA ASP A 107 17.19 -11.40 -6.87
C ASP A 107 16.71 -12.13 -8.15
N ILE A 108 15.67 -11.59 -8.80
CA ILE A 108 15.19 -12.13 -10.10
C ILE A 108 16.26 -11.97 -11.16
N PHE A 109 16.92 -10.82 -11.22
CA PHE A 109 17.98 -10.59 -12.19
C PHE A 109 19.18 -11.52 -11.96
N ASP A 110 19.57 -11.73 -10.73
CA ASP A 110 20.70 -12.60 -10.40
C ASP A 110 20.45 -14.07 -10.77
N GLN A 111 19.22 -14.53 -10.59
CA GLN A 111 18.83 -15.92 -10.89
C GLN A 111 18.48 -16.15 -12.37
N LEU A 112 17.74 -15.21 -12.99
CA LEU A 112 17.14 -15.41 -14.31
C LEU A 112 17.76 -14.54 -15.41
N LYS A 113 18.62 -13.58 -15.06
CA LYS A 113 19.20 -12.58 -15.95
C LYS A 113 18.17 -11.73 -16.70
N VAL A 114 16.98 -11.55 -16.10
CA VAL A 114 15.88 -10.76 -16.64
C VAL A 114 15.59 -9.60 -15.73
N ARG A 115 15.61 -8.36 -16.26
CA ARG A 115 15.19 -7.18 -15.52
C ARG A 115 13.67 -7.08 -15.49
N VAL A 116 13.12 -6.93 -14.29
CA VAL A 116 11.68 -6.83 -14.04
C VAL A 116 11.42 -5.65 -13.14
N ALA A 117 10.49 -4.78 -13.54
CA ALA A 117 10.00 -3.74 -12.64
C ALA A 117 9.03 -4.35 -11.62
N ILE A 118 9.17 -3.95 -10.38
CA ILE A 118 8.36 -4.42 -9.25
C ILE A 118 7.48 -3.28 -8.73
N ILE A 119 6.22 -3.58 -8.48
CA ILE A 119 5.27 -2.69 -7.81
C ILE A 119 4.69 -3.45 -6.62
N ILE A 120 4.88 -2.91 -5.42
CA ILE A 120 4.22 -3.42 -4.22
C ILE A 120 2.89 -2.69 -4.09
N THR A 121 1.81 -3.45 -3.95
CA THR A 121 0.44 -2.93 -3.95
C THR A 121 -0.27 -3.21 -2.65
N ASP A 122 -1.13 -2.28 -2.25
CA ASP A 122 -2.08 -2.51 -1.16
C ASP A 122 -3.51 -2.22 -1.59
N SER A 123 -4.47 -2.84 -0.92
CA SER A 123 -5.88 -2.56 -1.18
C SER A 123 -6.35 -1.37 -0.38
N ASP A 124 -6.73 -0.31 -1.06
CA ASP A 124 -7.13 0.94 -0.44
C ASP A 124 -8.60 1.26 -0.70
N GLY A 125 -9.33 1.61 0.37
CA GLY A 125 -10.69 2.09 0.31
C GLY A 125 -10.74 3.58 0.00
N ARG A 126 -11.86 4.02 -0.55
CA ARG A 126 -12.12 5.44 -0.80
C ARG A 126 -13.22 5.95 0.11
N ILE A 127 -13.10 7.17 0.59
CA ILE A 127 -14.13 7.79 1.42
C ILE A 127 -15.44 8.04 0.65
N ASP A 128 -15.34 8.23 -0.66
CA ASP A 128 -16.44 8.57 -1.57
C ASP A 128 -17.07 7.37 -2.29
N LYS A 129 -16.47 6.16 -2.19
CA LYS A 129 -16.95 4.97 -2.90
C LYS A 129 -17.05 3.76 -2.00
N LYS A 130 -17.96 2.86 -2.34
CA LYS A 130 -18.00 1.53 -1.73
C LYS A 130 -16.99 0.61 -2.40
N GLY A 131 -16.22 -0.12 -1.61
CA GLY A 131 -15.19 -1.02 -2.10
C GLY A 131 -13.79 -0.43 -2.04
N ALA A 132 -12.82 -1.21 -2.47
CA ALA A 132 -11.42 -0.83 -2.51
C ALA A 132 -10.84 -1.06 -3.91
N THR A 133 -9.74 -0.39 -4.20
CA THR A 133 -8.89 -0.62 -5.37
C THR A 133 -7.50 -1.02 -4.89
N GLN A 134 -6.63 -1.45 -5.81
CA GLN A 134 -5.22 -1.58 -5.51
C GLN A 134 -4.51 -0.26 -5.81
N VAL A 135 -3.63 0.16 -4.92
CA VAL A 135 -2.74 1.31 -5.09
C VAL A 135 -1.29 0.88 -4.89
N ALA A 136 -0.37 1.59 -5.52
CA ALA A 136 1.06 1.34 -5.33
C ALA A 136 1.52 1.95 -4.00
N ILE A 137 2.31 1.18 -3.24
CA ILE A 137 2.90 1.64 -1.96
C ILE A 137 4.43 1.55 -1.95
N GLY A 138 5.01 0.99 -3.00
CA GLY A 138 6.43 0.92 -3.26
C GLY A 138 6.68 0.43 -4.68
N LEU A 139 7.80 0.82 -5.26
CA LEU A 139 8.15 0.45 -6.63
C LEU A 139 9.67 0.43 -6.85
N TYR A 140 10.09 -0.28 -7.89
CA TYR A 140 11.44 -0.25 -8.41
C TYR A 140 11.44 -0.58 -9.90
N GLY A 141 12.30 0.10 -10.66
CA GLY A 141 12.50 -0.16 -12.08
C GLY A 141 11.48 0.49 -13.00
N VAL A 142 10.55 1.26 -12.49
CA VAL A 142 9.58 2.03 -13.28
C VAL A 142 9.27 3.35 -12.57
N SER A 143 9.14 4.45 -13.32
CA SER A 143 8.66 5.72 -12.77
C SER A 143 7.24 5.57 -12.21
N GLY A 144 6.96 6.19 -11.06
CA GLY A 144 5.62 6.25 -10.49
C GLY A 144 4.66 7.11 -11.32
N LEU A 145 5.20 8.05 -12.10
CA LEU A 145 4.44 9.01 -12.90
C LEU A 145 4.73 8.85 -14.38
N ARG A 146 3.68 9.04 -15.19
CA ARG A 146 3.78 9.24 -16.64
C ARG A 146 3.43 10.67 -16.97
N LYS A 147 4.31 11.36 -17.71
CA LYS A 147 4.07 12.71 -18.23
C LYS A 147 3.82 12.65 -19.72
N SER A 148 2.81 13.33 -20.18
CA SER A 148 2.51 13.49 -21.61
C SER A 148 2.20 14.95 -21.93
N GLN A 149 2.58 15.40 -23.13
CA GLN A 149 2.26 16.73 -23.63
C GLN A 149 1.04 16.63 -24.56
N TYR A 150 0.07 17.50 -24.31
CA TYR A 150 -1.04 17.70 -25.22
C TYR A 150 -1.30 19.20 -25.37
N GLN A 151 -1.03 19.73 -26.56
CA GLN A 151 -0.96 21.17 -26.81
C GLN A 151 0.04 21.83 -25.84
N ASP A 152 -0.35 22.90 -25.15
CA ASP A 152 0.49 23.63 -24.20
C ASP A 152 0.40 23.09 -22.75
N LYS A 153 -0.26 21.94 -22.57
CA LYS A 153 -0.47 21.36 -21.22
C LYS A 153 0.33 20.08 -21.01
N THR A 154 1.02 20.00 -19.87
CA THR A 154 1.59 18.76 -19.38
C THR A 154 0.57 18.02 -18.54
N ASN A 155 0.20 16.82 -18.98
CA ASN A 155 -0.63 15.90 -18.19
C ASN A 155 0.29 14.97 -17.39
N VAL A 156 -0.07 14.74 -16.13
CA VAL A 156 0.66 13.83 -15.24
C VAL A 156 -0.31 12.75 -14.78
N GLU A 157 0.07 11.49 -14.93
CA GLU A 157 -0.73 10.33 -14.55
C GLU A 157 0.06 9.48 -13.56
N THR A 158 -0.60 8.94 -12.54
CA THR A 158 -0.03 8.01 -11.56
C THR A 158 -0.01 6.61 -12.18
N ILE A 159 0.99 6.34 -13.04
CA ILE A 159 1.08 5.07 -13.77
C ILE A 159 1.26 3.88 -12.83
N CYS A 160 1.93 4.05 -11.69
CA CYS A 160 2.10 3.01 -10.70
C CYS A 160 0.75 2.55 -10.13
N ASP A 161 -0.20 3.48 -9.87
CA ASP A 161 -1.54 3.11 -9.39
C ASP A 161 -2.39 2.46 -10.49
N MET A 162 -2.24 2.89 -11.74
CA MET A 162 -2.92 2.22 -12.87
C MET A 162 -2.47 0.77 -13.01
N LEU A 163 -1.15 0.50 -12.86
CA LEU A 163 -0.60 -0.85 -12.90
C LEU A 163 -1.06 -1.68 -11.68
N ALA A 164 -1.04 -1.08 -10.48
CA ALA A 164 -1.55 -1.72 -9.27
C ALA A 164 -3.04 -2.08 -9.41
N ALA A 165 -3.87 -1.15 -9.90
CA ALA A 165 -5.30 -1.37 -10.10
C ALA A 165 -5.57 -2.45 -11.17
N SER A 166 -4.80 -2.48 -12.27
CA SER A 166 -4.92 -3.52 -13.30
C SER A 166 -4.62 -4.91 -12.74
N ALA A 167 -3.57 -5.05 -11.93
CA ALA A 167 -3.26 -6.28 -11.22
C ALA A 167 -4.37 -6.66 -10.23
N GLY A 168 -5.01 -5.68 -9.62
CA GLY A 168 -6.12 -5.85 -8.68
C GLY A 168 -7.30 -6.60 -9.25
N LEU A 169 -7.53 -6.54 -10.56
CA LEU A 169 -8.58 -7.30 -11.26
C LEU A 169 -8.39 -8.83 -11.10
N LEU A 170 -7.15 -9.27 -11.00
CA LEU A 170 -6.80 -10.69 -10.84
C LEU A 170 -6.52 -11.08 -9.40
N MET A 171 -5.89 -10.18 -8.61
CA MET A 171 -5.55 -10.44 -7.21
C MET A 171 -6.77 -10.72 -6.36
N VAL A 172 -7.87 -10.02 -6.58
CA VAL A 172 -9.11 -10.06 -5.79
C VAL A 172 -8.83 -9.98 -4.28
N GLN A 173 -9.63 -9.26 -3.53
CA GLN A 173 -9.35 -9.00 -2.10
C GLN A 173 -9.33 -10.24 -1.20
N LYS A 174 -10.16 -11.24 -1.50
CA LYS A 174 -10.27 -12.47 -0.70
C LYS A 174 -10.59 -13.67 -1.61
N GLY A 175 -9.96 -14.79 -1.36
CA GLY A 175 -10.37 -16.09 -1.88
C GLY A 175 -9.52 -16.66 -3.01
N LYS A 176 -9.01 -15.90 -3.97
CA LYS A 176 -8.25 -16.45 -5.09
C LYS A 176 -6.77 -16.74 -4.80
N MET A 177 -6.22 -16.16 -3.75
CA MET A 177 -4.81 -16.32 -3.33
C MET A 177 -3.80 -16.11 -4.49
N LEU A 178 -4.01 -15.06 -5.28
CA LEU A 178 -3.12 -14.62 -6.35
C LEU A 178 -2.36 -13.36 -5.93
N PRO A 179 -1.39 -13.45 -5.01
CA PRO A 179 -0.72 -12.28 -4.45
C PRO A 179 0.34 -11.67 -5.37
N ILE A 180 0.65 -12.33 -6.49
CA ILE A 180 1.61 -11.86 -7.49
C ILE A 180 0.94 -11.91 -8.85
N VAL A 181 0.93 -10.79 -9.55
CA VAL A 181 0.35 -10.67 -10.90
C VAL A 181 1.39 -10.07 -11.84
N LYS A 182 1.57 -10.74 -12.98
CA LYS A 182 2.38 -10.21 -14.07
C LYS A 182 1.53 -9.33 -14.96
N VAL A 183 1.99 -8.09 -15.18
CA VAL A 183 1.40 -7.16 -16.15
C VAL A 183 2.40 -6.97 -17.30
N HIS A 184 1.93 -7.04 -18.54
CA HIS A 184 2.74 -6.86 -19.74
C HIS A 184 1.98 -6.12 -20.82
N GLY A 185 2.64 -5.76 -21.92
CA GLY A 185 2.02 -5.03 -23.04
C GLY A 185 2.07 -3.51 -22.89
N ILE A 186 2.80 -3.01 -21.89
CA ILE A 186 3.03 -1.57 -21.68
C ILE A 186 4.53 -1.33 -21.76
N ASP A 187 4.92 -0.38 -22.61
CA ASP A 187 6.32 0.04 -22.72
C ASP A 187 6.71 1.02 -21.62
N TYR A 188 7.90 0.82 -21.08
CA TYR A 188 8.51 1.71 -20.09
C TYR A 188 10.05 1.69 -20.21
N VAL A 189 10.68 2.73 -19.72
CA VAL A 189 12.13 2.76 -19.53
C VAL A 189 12.44 2.28 -18.12
N PHE A 190 13.38 1.32 -17.99
CA PHE A 190 13.78 0.84 -16.67
C PHE A 190 14.52 1.94 -15.91
N ASP A 191 13.95 2.38 -14.79
CA ASP A 191 14.49 3.45 -13.96
C ASP A 191 14.90 2.89 -12.58
N LYS A 192 16.21 2.74 -12.37
CA LYS A 192 16.77 2.21 -11.11
C LYS A 192 16.72 3.21 -9.94
N PHE A 193 16.37 4.46 -10.19
CA PHE A 193 16.29 5.51 -9.17
C PHE A 193 14.85 5.86 -8.78
N ALA A 194 13.88 5.35 -9.52
CA ALA A 194 12.48 5.62 -9.24
C ALA A 194 12.07 5.09 -7.85
N THR A 195 11.29 5.89 -7.15
CA THR A 195 10.71 5.58 -5.84
C THR A 195 9.23 5.95 -5.83
N ILE A 196 8.47 5.36 -4.92
CA ILE A 196 7.06 5.76 -4.72
C ILE A 196 6.95 7.23 -4.29
N ARG A 197 7.98 7.77 -3.64
CA ARG A 197 8.03 9.15 -3.19
C ARG A 197 7.90 10.15 -4.34
N ASP A 198 8.36 9.80 -5.54
CA ASP A 198 8.27 10.65 -6.72
C ASP A 198 6.82 10.88 -7.18
N ALA A 199 5.90 10.00 -6.77
CA ALA A 199 4.46 10.08 -7.06
C ALA A 199 3.64 10.65 -5.90
N VAL A 200 4.27 11.01 -4.78
CA VAL A 200 3.61 11.55 -3.57
C VAL A 200 3.76 13.07 -3.54
N ASN A 201 2.66 13.78 -3.16
CA ASN A 201 2.64 15.24 -3.00
C ASN A 201 3.38 15.74 -1.75
#